data_58fad36c82eec31dad2d995648d816a2
#
_entry.id   58fad36c82eec31dad2d995648d816a2
#
_cell.length_a   1.000
_cell.length_b   1.000
_cell.length_c   1.000
_cell.angle_alpha   90.00
_cell.angle_beta   90.00
_cell.angle_gamma   90.00
#
_symmetry.space_group_name_H-M   'P 1'
#
loop_
_entity.id
_entity.type
_entity.pdbx_description
1 polymer ?
#
loop_
_entity_poly.entity_id
_entity_poly.type
_entity_poly.pdbx_seq_one_letter_code
_entity_poly.pdbx_strand_id
1 'polypeptide(L)'
;LEGASQMQSPIASIESEQIEKRNRILSINGDVQIKITKDLSYRGTVGVRKRTINEDVFYSERSKQAKNAGAPYGWKELEEQQSFMYNNVLTYDKSFTPEHHLTLVGGQEFIEYKTDYLRSGARQFEKVNFGLADMSLGASPDKVVTRLESDKMLSYFMRANYNFKEKYLFAASLRADASSKFGSNHK
;
A
#
# COMPACT_ATOMS: atom_id res chain seq x y z
N LEU A 1 -34.04 -36.41 -11.02
CA LEU A 1 -34.24 -34.96 -10.82
C LEU A 1 -33.15 -34.43 -9.86
N GLU A 2 -31.90 -34.58 -10.24
CA GLU A 2 -30.75 -33.97 -9.56
C GLU A 2 -30.40 -32.71 -10.34
N GLY A 3 -30.50 -31.55 -9.68
CA GLY A 3 -30.11 -30.30 -10.31
C GLY A 3 -30.90 -29.07 -9.89
N ALA A 4 -31.62 -29.11 -8.76
CA ALA A 4 -32.08 -27.87 -8.16
C ALA A 4 -30.85 -27.07 -7.68
N SER A 5 -30.42 -26.15 -8.53
CA SER A 5 -29.47 -25.10 -8.14
C SER A 5 -29.97 -24.54 -6.79
N GLN A 6 -29.17 -24.73 -5.72
CA GLN A 6 -29.44 -24.11 -4.43
C GLN A 6 -29.15 -22.61 -4.57
N MET A 7 -30.07 -21.92 -5.22
CA MET A 7 -30.06 -20.45 -5.21
C MET A 7 -30.43 -20.01 -3.79
N GLN A 8 -29.49 -19.54 -3.05
CA GLN A 8 -29.74 -18.91 -1.76
C GLN A 8 -30.43 -17.57 -2.03
N SER A 9 -31.54 -17.32 -1.32
CA SER A 9 -32.20 -16.02 -1.39
C SER A 9 -31.20 -14.93 -0.95
N PRO A 10 -31.15 -13.77 -1.59
CA PRO A 10 -30.32 -12.64 -1.14
C PRO A 10 -30.56 -12.26 0.33
N ILE A 11 -31.81 -12.36 0.81
CA ILE A 11 -32.20 -12.12 2.21
C ILE A 11 -31.52 -13.14 3.13
N ALA A 12 -31.56 -14.43 2.76
CA ALA A 12 -30.90 -15.47 3.56
C ALA A 12 -29.39 -15.33 3.61
N SER A 13 -28.75 -14.78 2.56
CA SER A 13 -27.33 -14.47 2.58
C SER A 13 -27.01 -13.33 3.55
N ILE A 14 -27.78 -12.25 3.52
CA ILE A 14 -27.59 -11.10 4.42
C ILE A 14 -27.74 -11.51 5.90
N GLU A 15 -28.71 -12.40 6.22
CA GLU A 15 -28.94 -12.86 7.58
C GLU A 15 -27.91 -13.89 8.07
N SER A 16 -27.24 -14.59 7.16
CA SER A 16 -26.35 -15.70 7.50
C SER A 16 -24.87 -15.40 7.32
N GLU A 17 -24.54 -14.25 6.73
CA GLU A 17 -23.18 -13.83 6.43
C GLU A 17 -22.91 -12.46 7.08
N GLN A 18 -21.92 -12.39 7.94
CA GLN A 18 -21.47 -11.13 8.53
C GLN A 18 -20.10 -10.82 7.95
N ILE A 19 -20.01 -9.79 7.11
CA ILE A 19 -18.77 -9.33 6.49
C ILE A 19 -18.63 -7.85 6.81
N GLU A 20 -17.62 -7.52 7.59
CA GLU A 20 -17.31 -6.15 7.92
C GLU A 20 -15.87 -5.82 7.53
N LYS A 21 -15.70 -4.81 6.67
CA LYS A 21 -14.39 -4.33 6.25
C LYS A 21 -14.24 -2.86 6.59
N ARG A 22 -13.28 -2.55 7.45
CA ARG A 22 -12.93 -1.19 7.85
C ARG A 22 -11.56 -0.83 7.31
N ASN A 23 -11.47 0.27 6.60
CA ASN A 23 -10.23 0.79 6.05
C ASN A 23 -9.99 2.20 6.59
N ARG A 24 -8.89 2.38 7.32
CA ARG A 24 -8.47 3.66 7.89
C ARG A 24 -7.14 4.07 7.28
N ILE A 25 -7.07 5.30 6.81
CA ILE A 25 -5.86 5.85 6.20
C ILE A 25 -5.52 7.15 6.89
N LEU A 26 -4.27 7.25 7.36
CA LEU A 26 -3.64 8.47 7.80
C LEU A 26 -2.50 8.78 6.84
N SER A 27 -2.50 9.98 6.26
CA SER A 27 -1.41 10.46 5.41
C SER A 27 -0.99 11.85 5.85
N ILE A 28 0.30 12.03 6.08
CA ILE A 28 0.91 13.31 6.45
C ILE A 28 2.03 13.55 5.46
N ASN A 29 1.97 14.71 4.78
CA ASN A 29 3.01 15.14 3.85
C ASN A 29 3.43 16.56 4.21
N GLY A 30 4.71 16.82 4.09
CA GLY A 30 5.28 18.13 4.27
C GLY A 30 6.33 18.39 3.21
N ASP A 31 6.42 19.64 2.76
CA ASP A 31 7.48 20.08 1.89
C ASP A 31 8.06 21.43 2.33
N VAL A 32 9.33 21.61 2.02
CA VAL A 32 10.05 22.86 2.22
C VAL A 32 10.75 23.21 0.92
N GLN A 33 10.66 24.45 0.51
CA GLN A 33 11.37 24.98 -0.63
C GLN A 33 12.22 26.18 -0.20
N ILE A 34 13.51 26.15 -0.52
CA ILE A 34 14.48 27.16 -0.16
C ILE A 34 15.15 27.67 -1.44
N LYS A 35 15.11 28.98 -1.65
CA LYS A 35 15.96 29.64 -2.66
C LYS A 35 17.31 29.92 -2.04
N ILE A 36 18.33 29.13 -2.38
CA ILE A 36 19.71 29.26 -1.84
C ILE A 36 20.36 30.48 -2.49
N THR A 37 20.22 30.61 -3.80
CA THR A 37 20.63 31.78 -4.57
C THR A 37 19.53 32.15 -5.58
N LYS A 38 19.76 33.18 -6.38
CA LYS A 38 18.86 33.53 -7.48
C LYS A 38 18.69 32.42 -8.51
N ASP A 39 19.71 31.58 -8.70
CA ASP A 39 19.80 30.57 -9.73
C ASP A 39 19.73 29.12 -9.14
N LEU A 40 19.79 28.97 -7.79
CA LEU A 40 19.81 27.66 -7.12
C LEU A 40 18.70 27.56 -6.09
N SER A 41 17.89 26.53 -6.19
CA SER A 41 16.85 26.21 -5.21
C SER A 41 16.94 24.74 -4.75
N TYR A 42 16.52 24.52 -3.52
CA TYR A 42 16.34 23.21 -2.91
C TYR A 42 14.88 22.97 -2.57
N ARG A 43 14.39 21.77 -2.82
CA ARG A 43 13.09 21.30 -2.35
C ARG A 43 13.27 19.96 -1.63
N GLY A 44 12.83 19.91 -0.38
CA GLY A 44 12.72 18.70 0.43
C GLY A 44 11.26 18.34 0.63
N THR A 45 10.91 17.08 0.41
CA THR A 45 9.56 16.56 0.66
C THR A 45 9.67 15.34 1.56
N VAL A 46 8.79 15.22 2.55
CA VAL A 46 8.65 14.05 3.40
C VAL A 46 7.19 13.62 3.45
N GLY A 47 6.96 12.32 3.40
CA GLY A 47 5.63 11.75 3.48
C GLY A 47 5.59 10.51 4.36
N VAL A 48 4.55 10.41 5.18
CA VAL A 48 4.24 9.23 6.00
C VAL A 48 2.80 8.84 5.74
N ARG A 49 2.56 7.56 5.49
CA ARG A 49 1.22 7.02 5.35
C ARG A 49 1.09 5.74 6.16
N LYS A 50 0.04 5.66 6.98
CA LYS A 50 -0.39 4.44 7.64
C LYS A 50 -1.79 4.09 7.14
N ARG A 51 -1.96 2.84 6.70
CA ARG A 51 -3.25 2.26 6.34
C ARG A 51 -3.48 1.04 7.19
N THR A 52 -4.63 0.98 7.85
CA THR A 52 -5.06 -0.17 8.65
C THR A 52 -6.35 -0.72 8.02
N ILE A 53 -6.33 -1.97 7.64
CA ILE A 53 -7.47 -2.71 7.12
C ILE A 53 -7.83 -3.77 8.15
N ASN A 54 -9.06 -3.71 8.66
CA ASN A 54 -9.65 -4.77 9.47
C ASN A 54 -10.76 -5.41 8.65
N GLU A 55 -10.74 -6.72 8.56
CA GLU A 55 -11.79 -7.49 7.90
C GLU A 55 -12.24 -8.63 8.82
N ASP A 56 -13.52 -8.61 9.19
CA ASP A 56 -14.18 -9.61 9.99
C ASP A 56 -15.19 -10.36 9.10
N VAL A 57 -15.05 -11.66 8.97
CA VAL A 57 -15.90 -12.51 8.12
C VAL A 57 -16.43 -13.68 8.93
N PHE A 58 -17.75 -13.81 9.01
CA PHE A 58 -18.42 -14.93 9.70
C PHE A 58 -19.55 -15.51 8.85
N TYR A 59 -19.58 -16.82 8.74
CA TYR A 59 -20.60 -17.61 8.05
C TYR A 59 -21.30 -18.50 9.05
N SER A 60 -22.58 -18.20 9.33
CA SER A 60 -23.44 -19.03 10.18
C SER A 60 -23.86 -20.32 9.46
N GLU A 61 -24.44 -21.28 10.19
CA GLU A 61 -24.89 -22.57 9.66
C GLU A 61 -25.85 -22.46 8.50
N ARG A 62 -26.57 -21.33 8.36
CA ARG A 62 -27.53 -21.08 7.28
C ARG A 62 -26.89 -20.67 5.97
N SER A 63 -25.63 -20.18 6.03
CA SER A 63 -24.92 -19.75 4.83
C SER A 63 -24.55 -20.93 3.93
N LYS A 64 -24.50 -20.68 2.63
CA LYS A 64 -24.01 -21.66 1.66
C LYS A 64 -22.58 -22.07 1.93
N GLN A 65 -21.76 -21.10 2.35
CA GLN A 65 -20.35 -21.28 2.65
C GLN A 65 -20.13 -22.23 3.83
N ALA A 66 -20.89 -22.05 4.93
CA ALA A 66 -20.81 -22.91 6.08
C ALA A 66 -21.35 -24.32 5.79
N LYS A 67 -22.42 -24.44 5.02
CA LYS A 67 -22.96 -25.73 4.56
C LYS A 67 -21.94 -26.52 3.73
N ASN A 68 -21.25 -25.84 2.81
CA ASN A 68 -20.20 -26.45 2.01
C ASN A 68 -18.97 -26.82 2.84
N ALA A 69 -18.69 -26.05 3.90
CA ALA A 69 -17.55 -26.28 4.82
C ALA A 69 -17.90 -27.31 5.93
N GLY A 70 -19.17 -27.70 6.07
CA GLY A 70 -19.66 -28.65 7.07
C GLY A 70 -19.88 -28.07 8.46
N ALA A 71 -19.60 -26.78 8.68
CA ALA A 71 -19.79 -26.10 9.96
C ALA A 71 -19.72 -24.58 9.83
N PRO A 72 -20.31 -23.82 10.76
CA PRO A 72 -20.07 -22.38 10.89
C PRO A 72 -18.60 -22.07 11.10
N TYR A 73 -18.14 -21.01 10.44
CA TYR A 73 -16.73 -20.58 10.55
C TYR A 73 -16.56 -19.10 10.28
N GLY A 74 -15.43 -18.56 10.73
CA GLY A 74 -15.12 -17.18 10.46
C GLY A 74 -13.67 -16.85 10.80
N TRP A 75 -13.24 -15.64 10.42
CA TRP A 75 -11.91 -15.15 10.67
C TRP A 75 -11.88 -13.64 10.85
N LYS A 76 -10.81 -13.19 11.49
CA LYS A 76 -10.44 -11.77 11.55
C LYS A 76 -9.12 -11.58 10.83
N GLU A 77 -9.06 -10.54 10.02
CA GLU A 77 -7.83 -10.09 9.36
C GLU A 77 -7.47 -8.68 9.82
N LEU A 78 -6.20 -8.49 10.10
CA LEU A 78 -5.60 -7.19 10.33
C LEU A 78 -4.43 -7.04 9.37
N GLU A 79 -4.49 -6.02 8.53
CA GLU A 79 -3.38 -5.63 7.67
C GLU A 79 -2.99 -4.18 7.96
N GLU A 80 -1.76 -4.00 8.41
CA GLU A 80 -1.17 -2.68 8.60
C GLU A 80 -0.12 -2.42 7.52
N GLN A 81 -0.37 -1.41 6.69
CA GLN A 81 0.54 -0.93 5.68
C GLN A 81 1.11 0.41 6.12
N GLN A 82 2.43 0.53 6.15
CA GLN A 82 3.14 1.76 6.46
C GLN A 82 4.03 2.12 5.27
N SER A 83 4.04 3.39 4.89
CA SER A 83 5.02 3.90 3.95
C SER A 83 5.65 5.17 4.48
N PHE A 84 6.95 5.26 4.29
CA PHE A 84 7.74 6.44 4.54
C PHE A 84 8.47 6.82 3.24
N MET A 85 8.42 8.09 2.89
CA MET A 85 9.15 8.60 1.73
C MET A 85 9.80 9.94 2.07
N TYR A 86 10.97 10.15 1.50
CA TYR A 86 11.54 11.48 1.40
C TYR A 86 12.15 11.70 0.02
N ASN A 87 12.15 12.95 -0.41
CA ASN A 87 12.68 13.38 -1.68
C ASN A 87 13.46 14.69 -1.47
N ASN A 88 14.68 14.74 -1.97
CA ASN A 88 15.55 15.91 -1.94
C ASN A 88 15.89 16.28 -3.38
N VAL A 89 15.58 17.50 -3.78
CA VAL A 89 15.81 17.99 -5.14
C VAL A 89 16.57 19.31 -5.09
N LEU A 90 17.65 19.40 -5.83
CA LEU A 90 18.35 20.62 -6.15
C LEU A 90 18.05 21.01 -7.60
N THR A 91 17.68 22.25 -7.81
CA THR A 91 17.43 22.83 -9.13
C THR A 91 18.34 24.03 -9.32
N TYR A 92 19.18 23.95 -10.33
CA TYR A 92 19.95 25.09 -10.84
C TYR A 92 19.35 25.55 -12.15
N ASP A 93 18.95 26.79 -12.21
CA ASP A 93 18.25 27.38 -13.35
C ASP A 93 18.88 28.74 -13.67
N LYS A 94 19.53 28.83 -14.83
CA LYS A 94 20.30 30.01 -15.18
C LYS A 94 20.26 30.35 -16.67
N SER A 95 19.99 31.63 -16.94
CA SER A 95 20.30 32.24 -18.21
C SER A 95 21.69 32.88 -18.14
N PHE A 96 22.66 32.34 -18.88
CA PHE A 96 24.01 32.91 -19.00
C PHE A 96 24.00 34.16 -19.89
N THR A 97 23.20 34.11 -20.94
CA THR A 97 22.90 35.21 -21.85
C THR A 97 21.41 35.10 -22.24
N PRO A 98 20.82 36.09 -22.94
CA PRO A 98 19.45 35.97 -23.45
C PRO A 98 19.25 34.77 -24.38
N GLU A 99 20.33 34.27 -24.98
CA GLU A 99 20.29 33.16 -25.95
C GLU A 99 20.59 31.80 -25.31
N HIS A 100 21.19 31.76 -24.10
CA HIS A 100 21.69 30.55 -23.45
C HIS A 100 21.03 30.31 -22.09
N HIS A 101 20.17 29.34 -22.00
CA HIS A 101 19.48 28.97 -20.76
C HIS A 101 19.76 27.50 -20.42
N LEU A 102 20.13 27.24 -19.17
CA LEU A 102 20.43 25.91 -18.64
C LEU A 102 19.62 25.67 -17.37
N THR A 103 18.89 24.55 -17.34
CA THR A 103 18.26 24.02 -16.13
C THR A 103 18.88 22.66 -15.80
N LEU A 104 19.46 22.53 -14.62
CA LEU A 104 19.94 21.25 -14.06
C LEU A 104 19.08 20.90 -12.85
N VAL A 105 18.62 19.67 -12.82
CA VAL A 105 17.89 19.12 -11.69
C VAL A 105 18.61 17.86 -11.23
N GLY A 106 18.96 17.79 -9.96
CA GLY A 106 19.52 16.59 -9.35
C GLY A 106 18.80 16.25 -8.06
N GLY A 107 18.60 14.97 -7.79
CA GLY A 107 17.87 14.59 -6.59
C GLY A 107 18.10 13.16 -6.14
N GLN A 108 17.64 12.93 -4.91
CA GLN A 108 17.62 11.65 -4.23
C GLN A 108 16.21 11.39 -3.73
N GLU A 109 15.74 10.18 -3.93
CA GLU A 109 14.44 9.70 -3.42
C GLU A 109 14.65 8.43 -2.62
N PHE A 110 13.98 8.33 -1.48
CA PHE A 110 13.90 7.12 -0.67
C PHE A 110 12.45 6.79 -0.37
N ILE A 111 12.11 5.51 -0.52
CA ILE A 111 10.79 4.99 -0.19
C ILE A 111 10.98 3.69 0.59
N GLU A 112 10.24 3.54 1.70
CA GLU A 112 10.11 2.31 2.46
C GLU A 112 8.64 1.95 2.57
N TYR A 113 8.31 0.69 2.26
CA TYR A 113 7.01 0.08 2.49
C TYR A 113 7.14 -1.06 3.47
N LYS A 114 6.24 -1.10 4.46
CA LYS A 114 6.09 -2.21 5.40
C LYS A 114 4.66 -2.67 5.41
N THR A 115 4.47 -3.99 5.38
CA THR A 115 3.16 -4.63 5.53
C THR A 115 3.25 -5.67 6.63
N ASP A 116 2.41 -5.53 7.64
CA ASP A 116 2.18 -6.52 8.68
C ASP A 116 0.78 -7.08 8.50
N TYR A 117 0.68 -8.37 8.34
CA TYR A 117 -0.57 -9.08 8.09
C TYR A 117 -0.76 -10.20 9.10
N LEU A 118 -1.93 -10.20 9.73
CA LEU A 118 -2.40 -11.24 10.63
C LEU A 118 -3.80 -11.68 10.20
N ARG A 119 -3.99 -12.97 10.02
CA ARG A 119 -5.30 -13.60 9.96
C ARG A 119 -5.40 -14.68 11.00
N SER A 120 -6.51 -14.70 11.75
CA SER A 120 -6.85 -15.75 12.68
C SER A 120 -8.30 -16.16 12.48
N GLY A 121 -8.57 -17.46 12.42
CA GLY A 121 -9.89 -18.01 12.21
C GLY A 121 -10.21 -19.16 13.16
N ALA A 122 -11.51 -19.42 13.28
CA ALA A 122 -12.03 -20.57 14.01
C ALA A 122 -13.25 -21.16 13.28
N ARG A 123 -13.53 -22.43 13.59
CA ARG A 123 -14.60 -23.23 12.97
C ARG A 123 -15.43 -23.92 14.05
N GLN A 124 -16.57 -24.48 13.65
CA GLN A 124 -17.47 -25.26 14.53
C GLN A 124 -17.98 -24.45 15.71
N PHE A 125 -18.53 -23.26 15.42
CA PHE A 125 -19.16 -22.43 16.45
C PHE A 125 -20.51 -23.05 16.87
N GLU A 126 -20.63 -23.43 18.12
CA GLU A 126 -21.91 -23.92 18.68
C GLU A 126 -22.90 -22.79 18.90
N LYS A 127 -22.42 -21.59 19.25
CA LYS A 127 -23.22 -20.39 19.54
C LYS A 127 -22.98 -19.33 18.47
N VAL A 128 -23.69 -19.43 17.37
CA VAL A 128 -23.55 -18.55 16.21
C VAL A 128 -23.98 -17.09 16.47
N ASN A 129 -24.81 -16.85 17.49
CA ASN A 129 -25.29 -15.50 17.81
C ASN A 129 -24.20 -14.52 18.26
N PHE A 130 -23.06 -15.04 18.76
CA PHE A 130 -21.93 -14.22 19.14
C PHE A 130 -20.99 -13.91 17.95
N GLY A 131 -21.11 -14.68 16.84
CA GLY A 131 -20.26 -14.52 15.67
C GLY A 131 -18.77 -14.50 16.05
N LEU A 132 -18.06 -13.49 15.59
CA LEU A 132 -16.63 -13.27 15.89
C LEU A 132 -16.37 -12.43 17.13
N ALA A 133 -17.39 -12.10 17.93
CA ALA A 133 -17.17 -11.36 19.18
C ALA A 133 -16.33 -12.18 20.18
N ASP A 134 -16.48 -13.51 20.14
CA ASP A 134 -15.66 -14.44 20.93
C ASP A 134 -15.24 -15.64 20.05
N MET A 135 -14.02 -15.60 19.55
CA MET A 135 -13.46 -16.65 18.72
C MET A 135 -13.13 -17.94 19.49
N SER A 136 -13.04 -17.88 20.83
CA SER A 136 -12.81 -19.06 21.67
C SER A 136 -13.99 -20.03 21.68
N LEU A 137 -15.17 -19.58 21.24
CA LEU A 137 -16.36 -20.42 21.08
C LEU A 137 -16.30 -21.35 19.86
N GLY A 138 -15.33 -21.20 19.00
CA GLY A 138 -15.06 -22.13 17.93
C GLY A 138 -14.33 -23.37 18.47
N ALA A 139 -14.93 -24.56 18.30
CA ALA A 139 -14.37 -25.80 18.82
C ALA A 139 -13.08 -26.25 18.09
N SER A 140 -12.80 -25.69 16.91
CA SER A 140 -11.63 -26.04 16.11
C SER A 140 -10.96 -24.76 15.57
N PRO A 141 -9.64 -24.62 15.70
CA PRO A 141 -8.92 -23.54 15.05
C PRO A 141 -9.00 -23.68 13.53
N ASP A 142 -9.12 -22.55 12.85
CA ASP A 142 -8.89 -22.44 11.42
C ASP A 142 -7.44 -21.97 11.18
N LYS A 143 -7.18 -21.51 9.98
CA LYS A 143 -5.85 -21.08 9.56
C LYS A 143 -5.42 -19.83 10.31
N VAL A 144 -4.23 -19.88 10.91
CA VAL A 144 -3.53 -18.69 11.41
C VAL A 144 -2.41 -18.36 10.43
N VAL A 145 -2.38 -17.12 9.95
CA VAL A 145 -1.38 -16.64 9.01
C VAL A 145 -0.81 -15.34 9.51
N THR A 146 0.51 -15.26 9.56
CA THR A 146 1.24 -14.02 9.78
C THR A 146 2.20 -13.78 8.62
N ARG A 147 2.35 -12.52 8.20
CA ARG A 147 3.29 -12.14 7.16
C ARG A 147 3.81 -10.74 7.44
N LEU A 148 5.12 -10.62 7.42
CA LEU A 148 5.81 -9.35 7.54
C LEU A 148 6.62 -9.12 6.28
N GLU A 149 6.36 -8.03 5.59
CA GLU A 149 7.06 -7.64 4.37
C GLU A 149 7.66 -6.26 4.54
N SER A 150 8.85 -6.05 4.00
CA SER A 150 9.51 -4.74 3.99
C SER A 150 10.28 -4.56 2.69
N ASP A 151 9.94 -3.51 1.97
CA ASP A 151 10.56 -3.13 0.72
C ASP A 151 11.15 -1.72 0.84
N LYS A 152 12.37 -1.55 0.33
CA LYS A 152 13.06 -0.26 0.31
C LYS A 152 13.57 0.04 -1.08
N MET A 153 13.48 1.29 -1.46
CA MET A 153 14.05 1.79 -2.71
C MET A 153 14.77 3.11 -2.45
N LEU A 154 15.98 3.20 -2.97
CA LEU A 154 16.79 4.42 -2.98
C LEU A 154 17.10 4.75 -4.43
N SER A 155 16.81 5.97 -4.83
CA SER A 155 17.00 6.43 -6.19
C SER A 155 17.79 7.73 -6.22
N TYR A 156 18.66 7.84 -7.22
CA TYR A 156 19.33 9.10 -7.59
C TYR A 156 18.94 9.43 -9.01
N PHE A 157 18.67 10.69 -9.27
CA PHE A 157 18.34 11.15 -10.60
C PHE A 157 18.98 12.49 -10.92
N MET A 158 19.24 12.69 -12.19
CA MET A 158 19.73 13.93 -12.73
C MET A 158 19.09 14.21 -14.10
N ARG A 159 18.78 15.46 -14.35
CA ARG A 159 18.25 15.93 -15.63
C ARG A 159 18.89 17.26 -15.98
N ALA A 160 19.31 17.41 -17.23
CA ALA A 160 19.79 18.64 -17.80
C ALA A 160 18.90 19.04 -18.98
N ASN A 161 18.47 20.29 -19.03
CA ASN A 161 17.80 20.89 -20.16
C ASN A 161 18.60 22.13 -20.56
N TYR A 162 18.94 22.19 -21.84
CA TYR A 162 19.65 23.35 -22.39
C TYR A 162 18.86 23.92 -23.57
N ASN A 163 18.63 25.21 -23.53
CA ASN A 163 17.95 25.96 -24.56
C ASN A 163 18.89 26.98 -25.16
N PHE A 164 19.04 26.91 -26.48
CA PHE A 164 19.83 27.87 -27.27
C PHE A 164 18.95 28.62 -28.23
N LYS A 165 18.87 29.94 -28.06
CA LYS A 165 18.11 30.89 -28.90
C LYS A 165 16.61 30.55 -29.00
N GLU A 166 16.03 29.88 -27.99
CA GLU A 166 14.65 29.37 -28.04
C GLU A 166 14.35 28.50 -29.27
N LYS A 167 15.37 28.10 -30.01
CA LYS A 167 15.26 27.32 -31.24
C LYS A 167 15.80 25.90 -31.08
N TYR A 168 16.88 25.74 -30.34
CA TYR A 168 17.52 24.43 -30.16
C TYR A 168 17.40 24.01 -28.71
N LEU A 169 16.67 22.91 -28.48
CA LEU A 169 16.40 22.35 -27.18
C LEU A 169 17.08 21.00 -27.03
N PHE A 170 17.91 20.86 -26.02
CA PHE A 170 18.59 19.62 -25.67
C PHE A 170 18.14 19.18 -24.29
N ALA A 171 17.80 17.90 -24.13
CA ALA A 171 17.46 17.31 -22.86
C ALA A 171 18.20 15.99 -22.67
N ALA A 172 18.73 15.79 -21.48
CA ALA A 172 19.33 14.52 -21.06
C ALA A 172 18.88 14.20 -19.65
N SER A 173 18.64 12.92 -19.36
CA SER A 173 18.30 12.46 -18.01
C SER A 173 18.96 11.12 -17.70
N LEU A 174 19.33 10.94 -16.44
CA LEU A 174 19.88 9.71 -15.88
C LEU A 174 19.18 9.42 -14.57
N ARG A 175 18.84 8.13 -14.31
CA ARG A 175 18.32 7.66 -13.05
C ARG A 175 18.95 6.32 -12.69
N ALA A 176 19.30 6.17 -11.43
CA ALA A 176 19.80 4.94 -10.86
C ALA A 176 18.93 4.57 -9.66
N ASP A 177 18.40 3.36 -9.66
CA ASP A 177 17.50 2.86 -8.63
C ASP A 177 18.13 1.61 -7.97
N ALA A 178 18.18 1.62 -6.64
CA ALA A 178 18.56 0.47 -5.82
C ALA A 178 17.34 0.01 -5.01
N SER A 179 16.96 -1.26 -5.17
CA SER A 179 15.82 -1.84 -4.48
C SER A 179 16.24 -3.04 -3.64
N SER A 180 15.66 -3.17 -2.43
CA SER A 180 15.84 -4.34 -1.57
C SER A 180 15.27 -5.64 -2.16
N LYS A 181 14.42 -5.56 -3.20
CA LYS A 181 13.88 -6.72 -3.91
C LYS A 181 14.89 -7.39 -4.85
N PHE A 182 15.94 -6.67 -5.24
CA PHE A 182 17.01 -7.27 -6.04
C PHE A 182 17.93 -8.08 -5.14
N GLY A 183 18.15 -9.36 -5.50
CA GLY A 183 19.11 -10.22 -4.83
C GLY A 183 20.54 -9.69 -4.92
N SER A 184 21.43 -10.15 -4.05
CA SER A 184 22.83 -9.70 -3.95
C SER A 184 23.62 -9.81 -5.27
N ASN A 185 23.16 -10.61 -6.23
CA ASN A 185 23.83 -10.82 -7.53
C ASN A 185 23.33 -9.88 -8.65
N HIS A 186 22.43 -8.94 -8.37
CA HIS A 186 21.86 -8.00 -9.35
C HIS A 186 21.96 -6.55 -8.85
N LYS A 187 23.05 -6.23 -8.17
CA LYS A 187 23.36 -4.84 -7.77
C LYS A 187 24.12 -4.12 -8.87
#